data_050217fad42179287e3667148be2f087
#
_entry.id   050217fad42179287e3667148be2f087
#
_cell.length_a   1.000
_cell.length_b   1.000
_cell.length_c   1.000
_cell.angle_alpha   90.00
_cell.angle_beta   90.00
_cell.angle_gamma   90.00
#
_symmetry.space_group_name_H-M   'P 1'
#
loop_
_entity.id
_entity.type
_entity.pdbx_description
1 polymer ?
#
loop_
_entity_poly.entity_id
_entity_poly.type
_entity_poly.pdbx_seq_one_letter_code
_entity_poly.pdbx_strand_id
1 'polypeptide(L)' 'MTNEEWIEELYHLSHEIGKYNEMHDKVEECKKKHPDLNNIECAELAYIELKRQYEEEIVLNEQD' A
#
# COMPACT_ATOMS: atom_id res chain seq x y z
N MET A 1 -0.83 19.53 3.71
CA MET A 1 -1.57 18.29 3.40
C MET A 1 -2.11 17.67 4.67
N THR A 2 -3.39 17.36 4.71
CA THR A 2 -3.98 16.71 5.87
C THR A 2 -3.69 15.21 5.85
N ASN A 3 -3.90 14.56 6.99
CA ASN A 3 -3.70 13.12 7.08
C ASN A 3 -4.63 12.35 6.16
N GLU A 4 -5.89 12.82 6.04
CA GLU A 4 -6.86 12.18 5.16
C GLU A 4 -6.46 12.30 3.70
N GLU A 5 -5.94 13.46 3.31
CA GLU A 5 -5.46 13.67 1.94
C GLU A 5 -4.29 12.74 1.62
N TRP A 6 -3.40 12.53 2.59
CA TRP A 6 -2.27 11.64 2.39
C TRP A 6 -2.72 10.19 2.21
N ILE A 7 -3.69 9.75 3.01
CA ILE A 7 -4.25 8.41 2.88
C ILE A 7 -4.90 8.23 1.51
N GLU A 8 -5.68 9.22 1.06
CA GLU A 8 -6.30 9.18 -0.27
C GLU A 8 -5.24 9.09 -1.36
N GLU A 9 -4.16 9.83 -1.22
CA GLU A 9 -3.05 9.81 -2.17
C GLU A 9 -2.44 8.42 -2.25
N LEU A 10 -2.22 7.76 -1.11
CA LEU A 10 -1.68 6.41 -1.08
C LEU A 10 -2.61 5.41 -1.77
N TYR A 11 -3.91 5.52 -1.55
CA TYR A 11 -4.88 4.67 -2.24
C TYR A 11 -4.88 4.93 -3.75
N HIS A 12 -4.78 6.19 -4.13
CA HIS A 12 -4.70 6.55 -5.54
C HIS A 12 -3.46 5.93 -6.20
N LEU A 13 -2.31 6.04 -5.54
CA LEU A 13 -1.07 5.45 -6.04
C LEU A 13 -1.17 3.94 -6.14
N SER A 14 -1.82 3.29 -5.18
CA SER A 14 -2.01 1.84 -5.24
C SER A 14 -2.92 1.44 -6.40
N HIS A 15 -3.89 2.28 -6.73
CA HIS A 15 -4.74 2.05 -7.89
C HIS A 15 -3.95 2.15 -9.19
N GLU A 16 -3.02 3.09 -9.28
CA GLU A 16 -2.19 3.26 -10.47
C GLU A 16 -1.32 2.04 -10.77
N ILE A 17 -0.87 1.35 -9.73
CA ILE A 17 -0.07 0.13 -9.92
C ILE A 17 -0.94 -1.14 -9.95
N GLY A 18 -2.26 -0.97 -10.00
CA GLY A 18 -3.19 -2.08 -10.12
C GLY A 18 -3.35 -2.92 -8.86
N LYS A 19 -3.08 -2.34 -7.69
CA LYS A 19 -3.10 -3.06 -6.43
C LYS A 19 -4.06 -2.45 -5.40
N TYR A 20 -5.13 -1.82 -5.89
CA TYR A 20 -6.08 -1.15 -5.03
C TYR A 20 -6.76 -2.10 -4.03
N ASN A 21 -7.20 -3.26 -4.49
CA ASN A 21 -7.84 -4.24 -3.62
C ASN A 21 -6.87 -4.78 -2.58
N GLU A 22 -5.66 -5.07 -3.00
CA GLU A 22 -4.61 -5.53 -2.09
C GLU A 22 -4.27 -4.48 -1.04
N MET A 23 -4.35 -3.19 -1.43
CA MET A 23 -4.12 -2.10 -0.48
C MET A 23 -5.10 -2.13 0.68
N HIS A 24 -6.40 -2.32 0.39
CA HIS A 24 -7.42 -2.44 1.43
C HIS A 24 -7.13 -3.62 2.36
N ASP A 25 -6.82 -4.76 1.79
CA ASP A 25 -6.54 -5.97 2.56
C ASP A 25 -5.31 -5.78 3.45
N LYS A 26 -4.26 -5.18 2.91
CA LYS A 26 -3.03 -4.94 3.65
C LYS A 26 -3.24 -3.96 4.80
N VAL A 27 -4.00 -2.91 4.58
CA VAL A 27 -4.31 -1.93 5.63
C VAL A 27 -5.09 -2.59 6.77
N GLU A 28 -6.11 -3.38 6.43
CA GLU A 28 -6.89 -4.08 7.44
C GLU A 28 -6.04 -5.08 8.23
N GLU A 29 -5.20 -5.82 7.53
CA GLU A 29 -4.30 -6.77 8.18
C GLU A 29 -3.34 -6.07 9.12
N CYS A 30 -2.78 -4.94 8.69
CA CYS A 30 -1.88 -4.16 9.52
C CYS A 30 -2.57 -3.67 10.79
N LYS A 31 -3.81 -3.19 10.67
CA LYS A 31 -4.57 -2.75 11.85
C LYS A 31 -4.82 -3.87 12.84
N LYS A 32 -5.06 -5.08 12.35
CA LYS A 32 -5.28 -6.24 13.21
C LYS A 32 -4.01 -6.65 13.92
N LYS A 33 -2.88 -6.63 13.22
CA LYS A 33 -1.59 -7.02 13.79
C LYS A 33 -0.98 -5.95 14.68
N HIS A 34 -1.25 -4.69 14.36
CA HIS A 34 -0.68 -3.53 15.04
C HIS A 34 -1.76 -2.54 15.43
N PRO A 35 -2.59 -2.87 16.43
CA PRO A 35 -3.70 -2.00 16.81
C PRO A 35 -3.27 -0.66 17.41
N ASP A 36 -2.00 -0.53 17.76
CA ASP A 36 -1.43 0.71 18.27
C ASP A 36 -1.04 1.70 17.18
N LEU A 37 -1.01 1.26 15.91
CA LEU A 37 -0.70 2.14 14.80
C LEU A 37 -1.96 2.86 14.31
N ASN A 38 -1.78 4.10 13.87
CA ASN A 38 -2.90 4.85 13.32
C ASN A 38 -3.12 4.50 11.83
N ASN A 39 -4.18 5.06 11.25
CA ASN A 39 -4.55 4.76 9.87
C ASN A 39 -3.46 5.14 8.87
N ILE A 40 -2.78 6.25 9.11
CA ILE A 40 -1.73 6.72 8.21
C ILE A 40 -0.56 5.75 8.21
N GLU A 41 -0.12 5.33 9.37
CA GLU A 41 1.01 4.41 9.49
C GLU A 41 0.69 3.07 8.82
N CYS A 42 -0.52 2.57 9.02
CA CYS A 42 -0.95 1.33 8.35
C CYS A 42 -0.99 1.49 6.84
N ALA A 43 -1.49 2.62 6.35
CA ALA A 43 -1.56 2.88 4.92
C ALA A 43 -0.17 3.00 4.30
N GLU A 44 0.74 3.68 4.98
CA GLU A 44 2.11 3.82 4.50
C GLU A 44 2.82 2.47 4.40
N LEU A 45 2.72 1.66 5.46
CA LEU A 45 3.35 0.34 5.45
C LEU A 45 2.76 -0.55 4.37
N ALA A 46 1.44 -0.52 4.21
CA ALA A 46 0.77 -1.31 3.18
C ALA A 46 1.24 -0.90 1.79
N TYR A 47 1.31 0.40 1.52
CA TYR A 47 1.74 0.89 0.22
C TYR A 47 3.20 0.53 -0.08
N ILE A 48 4.09 0.68 0.90
CA ILE A 48 5.51 0.34 0.73
C ILE A 48 5.64 -1.13 0.33
N GLU A 49 4.91 -2.00 1.00
CA GLU A 49 4.96 -3.43 0.72
C GLU A 49 4.43 -3.76 -0.68
N LEU A 50 3.30 -3.14 -1.06
CA LEU A 50 2.72 -3.36 -2.39
C LEU A 50 3.60 -2.82 -3.50
N LYS A 51 4.22 -1.68 -3.27
CA LYS A 51 5.12 -1.10 -4.26
C LYS A 51 6.33 -2.00 -4.48
N ARG A 52 6.86 -2.57 -3.40
CA ARG A 52 7.98 -3.51 -3.51
C ARG A 52 7.59 -4.73 -4.34
N GLN A 53 6.42 -5.29 -4.08
CA GLN A 53 5.93 -6.44 -4.85
C GLN A 53 5.78 -6.08 -6.33
N TYR A 54 5.25 -4.90 -6.61
CA TYR A 54 5.06 -4.43 -7.97
C TYR A 54 6.39 -4.30 -8.70
N GLU A 55 7.40 -3.72 -8.04
CA GLU A 55 8.73 -3.56 -8.64
C GLU A 55 9.38 -4.92 -8.89
N GLU A 56 9.21 -5.88 -7.99
CA GLU A 56 9.73 -7.23 -8.19
C GLU A 56 9.07 -7.91 -9.38
N GLU A 57 7.76 -7.74 -9.55
CA GLU A 57 7.04 -8.30 -10.69
C GLU A 57 7.54 -7.73 -12.02
N ILE A 58 7.80 -6.42 -12.05
CA ILE A 58 8.31 -5.77 -13.25
C ILE A 58 9.71 -6.28 -13.58
N VAL A 59 10.58 -6.37 -12.59
CA VAL A 59 11.96 -6.85 -12.78
C VAL A 59 11.96 -8.29 -13.31
N LEU A 60 11.12 -9.16 -12.75
CA LEU A 60 11.02 -10.54 -13.22
C LEU A 60 10.56 -10.62 -14.67
N ASN A 61 9.61 -9.77 -15.05
CA ASN A 61 9.13 -9.74 -16.43
C ASN A 61 10.18 -9.22 -17.40
N GLU A 62 11.03 -8.30 -16.96
CA GLU A 62 12.07 -7.74 -17.80
C GLU A 62 13.25 -8.68 -18.01
N GLN A 63 13.41 -9.67 -17.16
CA GLN A 63 14.53 -10.61 -17.24
C GLN A 63 14.33 -11.73 -18.27
N ASP A 64 13.18 -11.76 -18.88
CA ASP A 64 12.95 -12.67 -20.01
C ASP A 64 13.63 -12.16 -21.29
#